data_d458d6480cf58ffb675915ce467f5f6c
#
_entry.id   d458d6480cf58ffb675915ce467f5f6c
#
_cell.length_a   1.000
_cell.length_b   1.000
_cell.length_c   1.000
_cell.angle_alpha   90.00
_cell.angle_beta   90.00
_cell.angle_gamma   90.00
#
_symmetry.space_group_name_H-M   'P 1'
#
loop_
_entity.id
_entity.type
_entity.pdbx_description
1 polymer ?
#
loop_
_entity_poly.entity_id
_entity_poly.type
_entity_poly.pdbx_seq_one_letter_code
_entity_poly.pdbx_strand_id
1 'polypeptide(L)'
;MNQTVQKGPRATARKAAPARSTRKEPLRTNDPDRTMANILEVAKVEFAEKGLAGARIDEIAAATQTSKRMIYYYFGSKEGLYTAVLEASYREMRTHEAELNLDDLLPLEALRRLVAYTFDHHRLNEHYIRLVMGENINRGQYLAQSPAIQALNVPAISAIRTLYERGVAAGVFRPGLDALDIHASISAL
;
A
#
# COMPACT_ATOMS: atom_id res chain seq x y z
N MET A 1 -71.07 70.06 4.56
CA MET A 1 -70.97 68.98 5.58
C MET A 1 -69.71 68.19 5.21
N ASN A 2 -68.61 68.43 5.94
CA ASN A 2 -67.30 67.85 5.74
C ASN A 2 -67.19 66.55 6.54
N GLN A 3 -66.82 65.43 5.86
CA GLN A 3 -66.36 64.23 6.57
C GLN A 3 -64.89 64.00 6.24
N THR A 4 -64.13 64.18 7.29
CA THR A 4 -62.70 63.97 7.31
C THR A 4 -62.43 62.49 7.46
N VAL A 5 -61.76 61.83 6.46
CA VAL A 5 -61.29 60.43 6.53
C VAL A 5 -59.90 60.42 7.11
N GLN A 6 -59.72 59.82 8.29
CA GLN A 6 -58.40 59.60 8.92
C GLN A 6 -57.71 58.39 8.26
N LYS A 7 -56.51 58.62 7.79
CA LYS A 7 -55.57 57.59 7.33
C LYS A 7 -54.77 57.02 8.52
N GLY A 8 -54.93 55.74 8.83
CA GLY A 8 -54.10 55.02 9.79
C GLY A 8 -52.73 54.67 9.27
N PRO A 9 -51.74 54.45 10.15
CA PRO A 9 -50.33 54.30 9.75
C PRO A 9 -50.03 52.92 9.12
N ARG A 10 -49.33 52.93 8.02
CA ARG A 10 -48.89 51.77 7.26
C ARG A 10 -47.73 51.09 8.01
N ALA A 11 -47.94 49.84 8.48
CA ALA A 11 -46.91 49.01 9.05
C ALA A 11 -45.89 48.58 7.98
N THR A 12 -44.64 48.99 8.14
CA THR A 12 -43.53 48.53 7.31
C THR A 12 -43.04 47.14 7.76
N ALA A 13 -43.31 46.13 6.94
CA ALA A 13 -42.81 44.79 7.13
C ALA A 13 -41.26 44.74 6.98
N ARG A 14 -40.58 44.46 8.08
CA ARG A 14 -39.13 44.26 8.14
C ARG A 14 -38.81 42.91 7.52
N LYS A 15 -38.18 42.91 6.33
CA LYS A 15 -37.70 41.73 5.62
C LYS A 15 -36.61 41.09 6.44
N ALA A 16 -36.86 39.89 6.98
CA ALA A 16 -35.86 39.08 7.66
C ALA A 16 -34.79 38.60 6.66
N ALA A 17 -33.53 38.85 6.97
CA ALA A 17 -32.37 38.34 6.21
C ALA A 17 -32.27 36.83 6.39
N PRO A 18 -31.88 36.05 5.35
CA PRO A 18 -31.70 34.60 5.47
C PRO A 18 -30.51 34.29 6.39
N ALA A 19 -30.75 33.42 7.38
CA ALA A 19 -29.74 32.89 8.27
C ALA A 19 -28.64 32.18 7.44
N ARG A 20 -27.43 32.66 7.50
CA ARG A 20 -26.24 32.03 6.92
C ARG A 20 -25.99 30.71 7.66
N SER A 21 -26.38 29.59 7.06
CA SER A 21 -26.04 28.26 7.52
C SER A 21 -24.51 28.12 7.44
N THR A 22 -23.86 28.22 8.57
CA THR A 22 -22.44 27.82 8.72
C THR A 22 -22.38 26.29 8.72
N ARG A 23 -22.29 25.71 7.53
CA ARG A 23 -21.92 24.32 7.36
C ARG A 23 -20.50 24.17 7.96
N LYS A 24 -20.41 23.69 9.19
CA LYS A 24 -19.15 23.27 9.78
C LYS A 24 -18.60 22.14 8.90
N GLU A 25 -17.58 22.43 8.12
CA GLU A 25 -16.75 21.36 7.52
C GLU A 25 -16.30 20.44 8.67
N PRO A 26 -16.38 19.10 8.48
CA PRO A 26 -15.87 18.20 9.50
C PRO A 26 -14.39 18.52 9.70
N LEU A 27 -14.02 18.79 10.94
CA LEU A 27 -12.61 18.91 11.37
C LEU A 27 -11.89 17.68 10.80
N ARG A 28 -10.91 17.91 9.90
CA ARG A 28 -9.96 16.90 9.46
C ARG A 28 -9.32 16.35 10.72
N THR A 29 -9.80 15.21 11.20
CA THR A 29 -9.08 14.43 12.22
C THR A 29 -7.73 14.11 11.62
N ASN A 30 -6.69 14.69 12.22
CA ASN A 30 -5.31 14.44 11.83
C ASN A 30 -4.99 13.02 12.32
N ASP A 31 -5.31 12.02 11.48
CA ASP A 31 -5.02 10.62 11.70
C ASP A 31 -3.64 10.33 11.08
N PRO A 32 -2.58 10.20 11.89
CA PRO A 32 -1.23 9.98 11.39
C PRO A 32 -1.12 8.69 10.59
N ASP A 33 -1.81 7.62 10.99
CA ASP A 33 -1.73 6.33 10.33
C ASP A 33 -2.37 6.38 8.95
N ARG A 34 -3.51 7.03 8.84
CA ARG A 34 -4.17 7.28 7.55
C ARG A 34 -3.33 8.18 6.64
N THR A 35 -2.67 9.18 7.22
CA THR A 35 -1.79 10.07 6.46
C THR A 35 -0.57 9.32 5.93
N MET A 36 0.08 8.50 6.76
CA MET A 36 1.21 7.66 6.36
C MET A 36 0.80 6.65 5.28
N ALA A 37 -0.32 5.97 5.45
CA ALA A 37 -0.83 5.02 4.45
C ALA A 37 -1.07 5.70 3.09
N ASN A 38 -1.70 6.88 3.06
CA ASN A 38 -1.91 7.63 1.83
C ASN A 38 -0.59 8.07 1.16
N ILE A 39 0.41 8.48 1.96
CA ILE A 39 1.73 8.82 1.43
C ILE A 39 2.40 7.60 0.82
N LEU A 40 2.33 6.43 1.46
CA LEU A 40 2.92 5.19 0.96
C LEU A 40 2.30 4.74 -0.37
N GLU A 41 0.97 4.81 -0.51
CA GLU A 41 0.30 4.45 -1.75
C GLU A 41 0.69 5.35 -2.93
N VAL A 42 0.72 6.66 -2.72
CA VAL A 42 1.14 7.61 -3.77
C VAL A 42 2.64 7.46 -4.08
N ALA A 43 3.46 7.27 -3.06
CA ALA A 43 4.90 7.06 -3.23
C ALA A 43 5.22 5.74 -3.94
N LYS A 44 4.42 4.67 -3.72
CA LYS A 44 4.53 3.39 -4.43
C LYS A 44 4.46 3.59 -5.95
N VAL A 45 3.47 4.35 -6.41
CA VAL A 45 3.31 4.67 -7.84
C VAL A 45 4.48 5.51 -8.35
N GLU A 46 4.83 6.59 -7.65
CA GLU A 46 5.91 7.51 -8.06
C GLU A 46 7.26 6.78 -8.17
N PHE A 47 7.60 5.94 -7.18
CA PHE A 47 8.84 5.16 -7.22
C PHE A 47 8.82 4.03 -8.24
N ALA A 48 7.69 3.38 -8.46
CA ALA A 48 7.56 2.34 -9.47
C ALA A 48 7.73 2.87 -10.88
N GLU A 49 7.23 4.07 -11.16
CA GLU A 49 7.31 4.69 -12.48
C GLU A 49 8.65 5.34 -12.77
N LYS A 50 9.25 6.03 -11.77
CA LYS A 50 10.41 6.90 -11.99
C LYS A 50 11.69 6.38 -11.33
N GLY A 51 11.60 5.27 -10.58
CA GLY A 51 12.70 4.76 -9.77
C GLY A 51 13.06 5.69 -8.60
N LEU A 52 13.94 5.24 -7.72
CA LEU A 52 14.38 6.05 -6.58
C LEU A 52 15.04 7.36 -7.03
N ALA A 53 15.89 7.34 -8.05
CA ALA A 53 16.60 8.54 -8.51
C ALA A 53 15.64 9.58 -9.12
N GLY A 54 14.69 9.14 -9.95
CA GLY A 54 13.79 10.01 -10.71
C GLY A 54 12.58 10.52 -9.93
N ALA A 55 12.15 9.81 -8.89
CA ALA A 55 10.98 10.19 -8.09
C ALA A 55 11.19 11.50 -7.34
N ARG A 56 10.12 12.28 -7.18
CA ARG A 56 10.13 13.62 -6.58
C ARG A 56 9.21 13.72 -5.39
N ILE A 57 9.76 14.07 -4.22
CA ILE A 57 8.99 14.30 -2.99
C ILE A 57 7.94 15.42 -3.17
N ASP A 58 8.19 16.38 -4.07
CA ASP A 58 7.25 17.45 -4.38
C ASP A 58 5.96 16.91 -5.00
N GLU A 59 6.08 15.97 -5.94
CA GLU A 59 4.96 15.33 -6.62
C GLU A 59 4.13 14.51 -5.61
N ILE A 60 4.81 13.73 -4.75
CA ILE A 60 4.15 12.96 -3.70
C ILE A 60 3.41 13.88 -2.73
N ALA A 61 4.04 14.97 -2.30
CA ALA A 61 3.43 15.94 -1.38
C ALA A 61 2.20 16.60 -2.00
N ALA A 62 2.26 17.00 -3.28
CA ALA A 62 1.15 17.59 -3.99
C ALA A 62 -0.02 16.60 -4.14
N ALA A 63 0.25 15.36 -4.58
CA ALA A 63 -0.77 14.34 -4.79
C ALA A 63 -1.47 13.90 -3.49
N THR A 64 -0.75 13.87 -2.36
CA THR A 64 -1.29 13.50 -1.04
C THR A 64 -1.90 14.70 -0.28
N GLN A 65 -1.82 15.90 -0.84
CA GLN A 65 -2.23 17.15 -0.17
C GLN A 65 -1.56 17.33 1.21
N THR A 66 -0.31 16.86 1.33
CA THR A 66 0.52 17.02 2.53
C THR A 66 1.72 17.92 2.24
N SER A 67 2.53 18.25 3.25
CA SER A 67 3.76 19.00 3.04
C SER A 67 4.99 18.09 2.98
N LYS A 68 6.03 18.49 2.23
CA LYS A 68 7.34 17.81 2.26
C LYS A 68 7.87 17.64 3.69
N ARG A 69 7.66 18.64 4.55
CA ARG A 69 8.07 18.59 5.95
C ARG A 69 7.41 17.42 6.68
N MET A 70 6.12 17.14 6.41
CA MET A 70 5.41 16.01 7.01
C MET A 70 5.92 14.67 6.47
N ILE A 71 6.23 14.59 5.18
CA ILE A 71 6.83 13.37 4.60
C ILE A 71 8.17 13.08 5.26
N TYR A 72 9.05 14.09 5.38
CA TYR A 72 10.35 13.90 6.06
C TYR A 72 10.21 13.66 7.57
N TYR A 73 9.18 14.20 8.19
CA TYR A 73 8.88 13.92 9.60
C TYR A 73 8.56 12.44 9.84
N TYR A 74 7.76 11.82 8.94
CA TYR A 74 7.38 10.41 9.06
C TYR A 74 8.47 9.44 8.60
N PHE A 75 9.17 9.77 7.54
CA PHE A 75 10.03 8.81 6.83
C PHE A 75 11.52 9.20 6.84
N GLY A 76 11.88 10.33 7.42
CA GLY A 76 13.26 10.81 7.56
C GLY A 76 13.86 11.35 6.26
N SER A 77 13.92 10.55 5.22
CA SER A 77 14.52 10.90 3.93
C SER A 77 13.70 10.32 2.76
N LYS A 78 14.10 10.63 1.53
CA LYS A 78 13.53 10.02 0.32
C LYS A 78 13.80 8.51 0.29
N GLU A 79 15.00 8.13 0.68
CA GLU A 79 15.43 6.73 0.80
C GLU A 79 14.65 6.01 1.90
N GLY A 80 14.40 6.68 3.04
CA GLY A 80 13.56 6.16 4.12
C GLY A 80 12.13 5.93 3.67
N LEU A 81 11.54 6.87 2.90
CA LEU A 81 10.22 6.67 2.29
C LEU A 81 10.23 5.50 1.28
N TYR A 82 11.27 5.40 0.47
CA TYR A 82 11.43 4.29 -0.49
C TYR A 82 11.49 2.93 0.22
N THR A 83 12.29 2.82 1.28
CA THR A 83 12.36 1.61 2.13
C THR A 83 11.01 1.27 2.73
N ALA A 84 10.29 2.27 3.26
CA ALA A 84 8.95 2.05 3.81
C ALA A 84 7.93 1.57 2.76
N VAL A 85 8.02 2.06 1.52
CA VAL A 85 7.21 1.58 0.38
C VAL A 85 7.54 0.13 0.05
N LEU A 86 8.82 -0.25 0.01
CA LEU A 86 9.23 -1.64 -0.19
C LEU A 86 8.68 -2.53 0.93
N GLU A 87 8.84 -2.14 2.19
CA GLU A 87 8.34 -2.88 3.36
C GLU A 87 6.82 -3.08 3.33
N ALA A 88 6.07 -2.04 2.97
CA ALA A 88 4.62 -2.11 2.84
C ALA A 88 4.22 -3.07 1.71
N SER A 89 4.87 -2.99 0.56
CA SER A 89 4.61 -3.83 -0.61
C SER A 89 4.93 -5.32 -0.35
N TYR A 90 6.04 -5.60 0.32
CA TYR A 90 6.39 -6.97 0.74
C TYR A 90 5.41 -7.51 1.79
N ARG A 91 5.01 -6.69 2.74
CA ARG A 91 4.03 -7.09 3.77
C ARG A 91 2.69 -7.43 3.15
N GLU A 92 2.21 -6.63 2.22
CA GLU A 92 0.97 -6.86 1.48
C GLU A 92 1.01 -8.23 0.76
N MET A 93 2.08 -8.49 -0.02
CA MET A 93 2.27 -9.76 -0.72
C MET A 93 2.30 -10.95 0.25
N ARG A 94 3.10 -10.87 1.32
CA ARG A 94 3.24 -11.97 2.29
C ARG A 94 1.98 -12.24 3.09
N THR A 95 1.19 -11.19 3.39
CA THR A 95 -0.11 -11.36 4.05
C THR A 95 -1.07 -12.18 3.18
N HIS A 96 -1.21 -11.83 1.91
CA HIS A 96 -2.09 -12.58 1.00
C HIS A 96 -1.55 -13.99 0.68
N GLU A 97 -0.21 -14.16 0.60
CA GLU A 97 0.40 -15.48 0.43
C GLU A 97 0.08 -16.40 1.61
N ALA A 98 0.11 -15.89 2.85
CA ALA A 98 -0.23 -16.67 4.04
C ALA A 98 -1.71 -17.10 4.07
N GLU A 99 -2.62 -16.35 3.44
CA GLU A 99 -4.04 -16.69 3.32
C GLU A 99 -4.31 -17.89 2.41
N LEU A 100 -3.30 -18.36 1.65
CA LEU A 100 -3.45 -19.52 0.77
C LEU A 100 -3.66 -20.84 1.51
N ASN A 101 -3.34 -20.90 2.80
CA ASN A 101 -3.49 -22.09 3.67
C ASN A 101 -2.90 -23.36 3.03
N LEU A 102 -1.64 -23.28 2.59
CA LEU A 102 -0.96 -24.32 1.83
C LEU A 102 -0.79 -25.63 2.61
N ASP A 103 -0.82 -25.56 3.94
CA ASP A 103 -0.63 -26.71 4.81
C ASP A 103 -1.80 -27.71 4.77
N ASP A 104 -2.99 -27.22 4.45
CA ASP A 104 -4.21 -28.02 4.36
C ASP A 104 -4.31 -28.80 3.03
N LEU A 105 -3.43 -28.53 2.08
CA LEU A 105 -3.47 -29.09 0.72
C LEU A 105 -2.47 -30.23 0.53
N LEU A 106 -2.75 -31.10 -0.43
CA LEU A 106 -1.76 -32.05 -0.94
C LEU A 106 -0.56 -31.28 -1.55
N PRO A 107 0.68 -31.80 -1.39
CA PRO A 107 1.89 -31.04 -1.77
C PRO A 107 1.88 -30.52 -3.21
N LEU A 108 1.44 -31.31 -4.18
CA LEU A 108 1.38 -30.88 -5.57
C LEU A 108 0.33 -29.80 -5.80
N GLU A 109 -0.80 -29.88 -5.12
CA GLU A 109 -1.87 -28.88 -5.19
C GLU A 109 -1.42 -27.57 -4.53
N ALA A 110 -0.79 -27.65 -3.36
CA ALA A 110 -0.23 -26.52 -2.64
C ALA A 110 0.80 -25.77 -3.50
N LEU A 111 1.72 -26.50 -4.16
CA LEU A 111 2.71 -25.89 -5.04
C LEU A 111 2.04 -25.21 -6.24
N ARG A 112 1.06 -25.84 -6.87
CA ARG A 112 0.31 -25.22 -7.99
C ARG A 112 -0.42 -23.95 -7.55
N ARG A 113 -1.04 -23.95 -6.37
CA ARG A 113 -1.73 -22.77 -5.82
C ARG A 113 -0.75 -21.63 -5.56
N LEU A 114 0.42 -21.92 -4.97
CA LEU A 114 1.44 -20.91 -4.73
C LEU A 114 1.96 -20.30 -6.02
N VAL A 115 2.28 -21.13 -7.02
CA VAL A 115 2.76 -20.69 -8.35
C VAL A 115 1.71 -19.83 -9.04
N ALA A 116 0.45 -20.27 -9.07
CA ALA A 116 -0.65 -19.52 -9.70
C ALA A 116 -0.86 -18.17 -8.99
N TYR A 117 -0.87 -18.16 -7.66
CA TYR A 117 -0.99 -16.93 -6.88
C TYR A 117 0.16 -15.95 -7.20
N THR A 118 1.41 -16.42 -7.17
CA THR A 118 2.58 -15.57 -7.43
C THR A 118 2.50 -14.96 -8.83
N PHE A 119 2.19 -15.76 -9.84
CA PHE A 119 2.02 -15.29 -11.21
C PHE A 119 0.90 -14.24 -11.33
N ASP A 120 -0.28 -14.52 -10.77
CA ASP A 120 -1.40 -13.57 -10.80
C ASP A 120 -1.11 -12.30 -10.00
N HIS A 121 -0.46 -12.43 -8.84
CA HIS A 121 -0.03 -11.27 -8.07
C HIS A 121 0.92 -10.38 -8.88
N HIS A 122 1.92 -10.96 -9.55
CA HIS A 122 2.86 -10.22 -10.39
C HIS A 122 2.14 -9.54 -11.56
N ARG A 123 1.26 -10.25 -12.24
CA ARG A 123 0.49 -9.73 -13.36
C ARG A 123 -0.46 -8.59 -12.98
N LEU A 124 -1.06 -8.64 -11.79
CA LEU A 124 -2.05 -7.67 -11.32
C LEU A 124 -1.44 -6.49 -10.56
N ASN A 125 -0.22 -6.61 -10.07
CA ASN A 125 0.45 -5.61 -9.24
C ASN A 125 1.73 -5.07 -9.92
N GLU A 126 1.56 -4.40 -11.06
CA GLU A 126 2.66 -3.88 -11.87
C GLU A 126 3.64 -3.01 -11.06
N HIS A 127 3.14 -2.14 -10.18
CA HIS A 127 3.98 -1.29 -9.35
C HIS A 127 4.89 -2.10 -8.40
N TYR A 128 4.37 -3.21 -7.85
CA TYR A 128 5.19 -4.12 -7.04
C TYR A 128 6.36 -4.69 -7.86
N ILE A 129 6.08 -5.21 -9.05
CA ILE A 129 7.11 -5.77 -9.93
C ILE A 129 8.14 -4.72 -10.34
N ARG A 130 7.71 -3.50 -10.68
CA ARG A 130 8.64 -2.41 -11.02
C ARG A 130 9.56 -2.05 -9.86
N LEU A 131 9.05 -2.03 -8.62
CA LEU A 131 9.87 -1.82 -7.42
C LEU A 131 10.88 -2.94 -7.21
N VAL A 132 10.46 -4.21 -7.29
CA VAL A 132 11.34 -5.37 -7.13
C VAL A 132 12.42 -5.41 -8.22
N MET A 133 12.06 -5.15 -9.48
CA MET A 133 13.03 -5.08 -10.58
C MET A 133 13.98 -3.91 -10.41
N GLY A 134 13.51 -2.76 -9.93
CA GLY A 134 14.37 -1.62 -9.58
C GLY A 134 15.40 -1.97 -8.52
N GLU A 135 15.00 -2.70 -7.48
CA GLU A 135 15.92 -3.20 -6.46
C GLU A 135 16.92 -4.24 -7.02
N ASN A 136 16.48 -5.17 -7.86
CA ASN A 136 17.36 -6.14 -8.49
C ASN A 136 18.44 -5.45 -9.35
N ILE A 137 18.08 -4.42 -10.11
CA ILE A 137 19.03 -3.59 -10.88
C ILE A 137 20.02 -2.89 -9.94
N ASN A 138 19.55 -2.40 -8.79
CA ASN A 138 20.34 -1.73 -7.76
C ASN A 138 20.98 -2.71 -6.75
N ARG A 139 21.10 -4.00 -7.09
CA ARG A 139 21.72 -5.06 -6.29
C ARG A 139 21.03 -5.32 -4.95
N GLY A 140 19.74 -5.00 -4.82
CA GLY A 140 18.95 -5.23 -3.62
C GLY A 140 19.39 -4.40 -2.41
N GLN A 141 20.00 -3.24 -2.63
CA GLN A 141 20.62 -2.44 -1.57
C GLN A 141 19.68 -2.13 -0.42
N TYR A 142 18.45 -1.70 -0.71
CA TYR A 142 17.48 -1.32 0.32
C TYR A 142 16.76 -2.54 0.91
N LEU A 143 16.54 -3.59 0.11
CA LEU A 143 16.00 -4.86 0.60
C LEU A 143 16.94 -5.52 1.61
N ALA A 144 18.24 -5.54 1.30
CA ALA A 144 19.24 -6.14 2.19
C ALA A 144 19.42 -5.39 3.51
N GLN A 145 19.12 -4.08 3.53
CA GLN A 145 19.23 -3.22 4.72
C GLN A 145 17.98 -3.21 5.58
N SER A 146 16.84 -3.77 5.13
CA SER A 146 15.60 -3.78 5.90
C SER A 146 15.44 -5.06 6.71
N PRO A 147 15.59 -5.00 8.05
CA PRO A 147 15.29 -6.14 8.93
C PRO A 147 13.83 -6.57 8.84
N ALA A 148 12.92 -5.63 8.57
CA ALA A 148 11.49 -5.91 8.43
C ALA A 148 11.21 -6.81 7.23
N ILE A 149 11.81 -6.54 6.07
CA ILE A 149 11.67 -7.37 4.86
C ILE A 149 12.30 -8.75 5.09
N GLN A 150 13.47 -8.82 5.73
CA GLN A 150 14.10 -10.10 6.08
C GLN A 150 13.18 -10.93 6.98
N ALA A 151 12.59 -10.32 8.01
CA ALA A 151 11.65 -10.97 8.90
C ALA A 151 10.37 -11.47 8.20
N LEU A 152 9.90 -10.78 7.17
CA LEU A 152 8.76 -11.18 6.34
C LEU A 152 9.10 -12.36 5.42
N ASN A 153 10.32 -12.45 4.91
CA ASN A 153 10.72 -13.50 3.97
C ASN A 153 11.06 -14.82 4.63
N VAL A 154 11.55 -14.83 5.87
CA VAL A 154 11.91 -16.06 6.59
C VAL A 154 10.73 -17.05 6.71
N PRO A 155 9.53 -16.65 7.16
CA PRO A 155 8.37 -17.55 7.20
C PRO A 155 7.98 -18.10 5.83
N ALA A 156 8.01 -17.28 4.78
CA ALA A 156 7.67 -17.68 3.42
C ALA A 156 8.62 -18.77 2.88
N ILE A 157 9.93 -18.59 3.06
CA ILE A 157 10.92 -19.60 2.68
C ILE A 157 10.75 -20.89 3.51
N SER A 158 10.43 -20.76 4.80
CA SER A 158 10.16 -21.90 5.67
C SER A 158 8.91 -22.69 5.25
N ALA A 159 7.85 -22.00 4.84
CA ALA A 159 6.64 -22.62 4.31
C ALA A 159 6.92 -23.42 3.03
N ILE A 160 7.71 -22.86 2.12
CA ILE A 160 8.14 -23.56 0.89
C ILE A 160 8.99 -24.78 1.24
N ARG A 161 9.88 -24.69 2.21
CA ARG A 161 10.68 -25.84 2.68
C ARG A 161 9.77 -26.96 3.20
N THR A 162 8.85 -26.64 4.10
CA THR A 162 7.89 -27.59 4.65
C THR A 162 7.04 -28.25 3.55
N LEU A 163 6.54 -27.45 2.62
CA LEU A 163 5.79 -27.93 1.47
C LEU A 163 6.62 -28.90 0.61
N TYR A 164 7.85 -28.53 0.32
CA TYR A 164 8.77 -29.35 -0.46
C TYR A 164 9.09 -30.68 0.24
N GLU A 165 9.43 -30.66 1.53
CA GLU A 165 9.71 -31.85 2.32
C GLU A 165 8.52 -32.82 2.39
N ARG A 166 7.28 -32.28 2.57
CA ARG A 166 6.04 -33.06 2.47
C ARG A 166 5.91 -33.74 1.11
N GLY A 167 6.22 -33.05 0.03
CA GLY A 167 6.15 -33.57 -1.32
C GLY A 167 7.19 -34.65 -1.61
N VAL A 168 8.41 -34.51 -1.09
CA VAL A 168 9.46 -35.56 -1.16
C VAL A 168 9.03 -36.79 -0.36
N ALA A 169 8.53 -36.63 0.86
CA ALA A 169 8.03 -37.72 1.70
C ALA A 169 6.87 -38.47 1.05
N ALA A 170 5.98 -37.76 0.33
CA ALA A 170 4.88 -38.36 -0.43
C ALA A 170 5.31 -38.97 -1.79
N GLY A 171 6.59 -38.87 -2.17
CA GLY A 171 7.10 -39.39 -3.46
C GLY A 171 6.65 -38.60 -4.68
N VAL A 172 6.08 -37.39 -4.52
CA VAL A 172 5.58 -36.54 -5.62
C VAL A 172 6.61 -35.50 -6.08
N PHE A 173 7.64 -35.22 -5.26
CA PHE A 173 8.76 -34.35 -5.61
C PHE A 173 10.07 -35.12 -5.58
N ARG A 174 10.98 -34.77 -6.50
CA ARG A 174 12.35 -35.33 -6.46
C ARG A 174 13.12 -34.72 -5.27
N PRO A 175 13.99 -35.47 -4.58
CA PRO A 175 14.84 -34.94 -3.53
C PRO A 175 15.99 -34.08 -4.10
N GLY A 176 16.67 -33.32 -3.23
CA GLY A 176 17.91 -32.63 -3.53
C GLY A 176 17.76 -31.20 -4.03
N LEU A 177 16.59 -30.56 -3.88
CA LEU A 177 16.39 -29.13 -4.17
C LEU A 177 16.46 -28.30 -2.88
N ASP A 178 17.04 -27.11 -2.98
CA ASP A 178 17.01 -26.12 -1.91
C ASP A 178 15.74 -25.30 -1.96
N ALA A 179 15.15 -25.02 -0.79
CA ALA A 179 13.91 -24.23 -0.68
C ALA A 179 14.09 -22.78 -1.18
N LEU A 180 15.30 -22.23 -1.04
CA LEU A 180 15.60 -20.89 -1.54
C LEU A 180 15.62 -20.86 -3.08
N ASP A 181 16.17 -21.90 -3.72
CA ASP A 181 16.17 -22.02 -5.18
C ASP A 181 14.74 -22.21 -5.72
N ILE A 182 13.92 -22.98 -5.01
CA ILE A 182 12.48 -23.12 -5.36
C ILE A 182 11.78 -21.75 -5.24
N HIS A 183 12.00 -21.05 -4.12
CA HIS A 183 11.43 -19.71 -3.93
C HIS A 183 11.86 -18.75 -5.03
N ALA A 184 13.16 -18.68 -5.34
CA ALA A 184 13.70 -17.84 -6.40
C ALA A 184 13.08 -18.17 -7.77
N SER A 185 12.94 -19.46 -8.08
CA SER A 185 12.31 -19.92 -9.33
C SER A 185 10.85 -19.51 -9.46
N ILE A 186 10.08 -19.59 -8.35
CA ILE A 186 8.66 -19.16 -8.32
C ILE A 186 8.58 -17.63 -8.44
N SER A 187 9.47 -16.90 -7.75
CA SER A 187 9.46 -15.43 -7.76
C SER A 187 9.95 -14.82 -9.08
N ALA A 188 10.54 -15.60 -9.96
CA ALA A 188 11.00 -15.17 -11.28
C ALA A 188 9.91 -15.24 -12.37
N LEU A 189 8.71 -15.71 -12.03
CA LEU A 189 7.56 -15.79 -12.95
C LEU A 189 6.93 -14.40 -13.16
#